data_331ff3762392a3b0168460bd8faff7bd
#
_entry.id   331ff3762392a3b0168460bd8faff7bd
#
_cell.length_a   1.000
_cell.length_b   1.000
_cell.length_c   1.000
_cell.angle_alpha   90.00
_cell.angle_beta   90.00
_cell.angle_gamma   90.00
#
_symmetry.space_group_name_H-M   'P 1'
#
loop_
_entity.id
_entity.type
_entity.pdbx_description
1 polymer ?
#
loop_
_entity_poly.entity_id
_entity_poly.type
_entity_poly.pdbx_seq_one_letter_code
_entity_poly.pdbx_strand_id
1 'polypeptide(L)'
;LIGNTAGLEWKYKEEDQWTSYKEEQPDLSGDKTLIVRTAATGVYLAGTTNTYQFTKDNTDDAQKYISIKHLSIEKVSSEQSDKGDYAKNAIDGNINTLWHTVYDGSDKEKSITIKLDEPVYLSVLEYVPRQVGTNGRIKDAILYVSDDGEEWTEAASISGWLNNAQSKKIILQDSVKTQYIKFVTTSNWGDGRSFASAAMINLYEDTT
;
A
#
# COMPACT_ATOMS: atom_id res chain seq x y z
N LEU A 1 2.13 15.05 3.85
CA LEU A 1 1.66 15.98 2.81
C LEU A 1 2.35 15.63 1.48
N ILE A 2 1.59 15.07 0.53
CA ILE A 2 2.08 14.83 -0.84
C ILE A 2 1.75 16.08 -1.64
N GLY A 3 2.75 16.84 -2.06
CA GLY A 3 2.57 18.06 -2.84
C GLY A 3 3.75 19.02 -2.74
N ASN A 4 3.62 20.18 -3.37
CA ASN A 4 4.63 21.24 -3.25
C ASN A 4 4.52 21.89 -1.85
N THR A 5 5.46 21.58 -0.97
CA THR A 5 5.56 22.11 0.40
C THR A 5 6.42 23.37 0.50
N ALA A 6 6.95 23.86 -0.63
CA ALA A 6 7.77 25.08 -0.66
C ALA A 6 6.93 26.28 -0.18
N GLY A 7 7.46 26.99 0.80
CA GLY A 7 6.81 28.16 1.38
C GLY A 7 5.64 27.86 2.33
N LEU A 8 5.45 26.61 2.75
CA LEU A 8 4.51 26.30 3.82
C LEU A 8 5.14 26.51 5.19
N GLU A 9 4.33 26.98 6.13
CA GLU A 9 4.63 27.00 7.54
C GLU A 9 3.46 26.39 8.31
N TRP A 10 3.75 25.82 9.47
CA TRP A 10 2.80 25.10 10.29
C TRP A 10 3.00 25.41 11.77
N LYS A 11 1.98 25.15 12.57
CA LYS A 11 2.05 25.13 14.03
C LYS A 11 0.98 24.20 14.59
N TYR A 12 1.14 23.73 15.81
CA TYR A 12 0.03 23.13 16.53
C TYR A 12 -0.92 24.23 17.07
N LYS A 13 -2.17 23.87 17.30
CA LYS A 13 -3.21 24.82 17.73
C LYS A 13 -2.83 25.57 19.02
N GLU A 14 -2.12 24.88 19.91
CA GLU A 14 -1.71 25.37 21.22
C GLU A 14 -0.43 26.23 21.17
N GLU A 15 0.22 26.31 20.02
CA GLU A 15 1.44 27.08 19.82
C GLU A 15 1.16 28.46 19.21
N ASP A 16 1.97 29.45 19.59
CA ASP A 16 1.90 30.79 19.03
C ASP A 16 2.83 30.98 17.82
N GLN A 17 3.94 30.22 17.78
CA GLN A 17 4.98 30.35 16.77
C GLN A 17 4.69 29.47 15.55
N TRP A 18 5.02 30.01 14.37
CA TRP A 18 4.96 29.27 13.11
C TRP A 18 6.32 28.67 12.80
N THR A 19 6.36 27.42 12.38
CA THR A 19 7.56 26.67 11.97
C THR A 19 7.54 26.45 10.46
N SER A 20 8.66 26.73 9.79
CA SER A 20 8.80 26.47 8.37
C SER A 20 8.84 24.96 8.10
N TYR A 21 8.01 24.47 7.19
CA TYR A 21 8.00 23.06 6.81
C TYR A 21 9.33 22.56 6.22
N LYS A 22 10.14 23.49 5.67
CA LYS A 22 11.47 23.20 5.17
C LYS A 22 12.48 22.96 6.29
N GLU A 23 12.29 23.62 7.43
CA GLU A 23 13.19 23.52 8.58
C GLU A 23 12.86 22.32 9.45
N GLU A 24 11.57 22.11 9.69
CA GLU A 24 11.08 21.02 10.51
C GLU A 24 9.73 20.52 10.00
N GLN A 25 9.52 19.21 9.98
CA GLN A 25 8.26 18.59 9.66
C GLN A 25 7.45 18.34 10.94
N PRO A 26 6.10 18.54 10.90
CA PRO A 26 5.28 18.28 12.07
C PRO A 26 5.24 16.78 12.39
N ASP A 27 5.33 16.47 13.67
CA ASP A 27 4.97 15.15 14.19
C ASP A 27 3.44 15.02 14.18
N LEU A 28 2.91 14.10 13.38
CA LEU A 28 1.48 13.88 13.22
C LEU A 28 0.94 12.75 14.10
N SER A 29 1.77 12.20 14.99
CA SER A 29 1.38 11.14 15.93
C SER A 29 0.49 11.68 17.06
N GLY A 30 -0.49 10.87 17.49
CA GLY A 30 -1.39 11.19 18.61
C GLY A 30 -2.48 12.23 18.30
N ASP A 31 -3.15 12.67 19.35
CA ASP A 31 -4.22 13.69 19.28
C ASP A 31 -3.61 15.07 19.11
N LYS A 32 -3.67 15.62 17.90
CA LYS A 32 -3.09 16.93 17.57
C LYS A 32 -3.98 17.70 16.60
N THR A 33 -3.96 19.00 16.74
CA THR A 33 -4.55 19.91 15.75
C THR A 33 -3.43 20.70 15.09
N LEU A 34 -3.18 20.42 13.80
CA LEU A 34 -2.19 21.10 12.99
C LEU A 34 -2.84 22.22 12.18
N ILE A 35 -2.26 23.40 12.20
CA ILE A 35 -2.65 24.55 11.38
C ILE A 35 -1.55 24.82 10.38
N VAL A 36 -1.91 24.90 9.09
CA VAL A 36 -0.96 25.10 7.98
C VAL A 36 -1.39 26.30 7.16
N ARG A 37 -0.43 27.09 6.70
CA ARG A 37 -0.63 28.17 5.73
C ARG A 37 0.58 28.37 4.83
N THR A 38 0.44 29.16 3.78
CA THR A 38 1.60 29.70 3.04
C THR A 38 2.22 30.81 3.88
N ALA A 39 3.54 30.77 4.06
CA ALA A 39 4.29 31.78 4.79
C ALA A 39 4.20 33.17 4.10
N ALA A 40 4.24 34.24 4.89
CA ALA A 40 4.39 35.58 4.36
C ALA A 40 5.73 35.73 3.64
N THR A 41 5.76 36.55 2.61
CA THR A 41 6.98 36.97 1.92
C THR A 41 7.18 38.50 2.05
N GLY A 42 8.30 39.02 1.60
CA GLY A 42 8.51 40.48 1.59
C GLY A 42 7.50 41.28 0.74
N VAL A 43 6.68 40.57 -0.08
CA VAL A 43 5.73 41.19 -1.02
C VAL A 43 4.27 40.77 -0.73
N TYR A 44 4.06 39.57 -0.20
CA TYR A 44 2.73 38.99 0.03
C TYR A 44 2.51 38.68 1.52
N LEU A 45 1.27 38.88 1.96
CA LEU A 45 0.81 38.45 3.29
C LEU A 45 0.75 36.92 3.36
N ALA A 46 0.75 36.38 4.57
CA ALA A 46 0.53 34.95 4.77
C ALA A 46 -0.85 34.52 4.20
N GLY A 47 -0.90 33.32 3.65
CA GLY A 47 -2.11 32.74 3.12
C GLY A 47 -3.14 32.41 4.21
N THR A 48 -4.34 32.02 3.78
CA THR A 48 -5.37 31.51 4.68
C THR A 48 -4.91 30.20 5.34
N THR A 49 -5.35 29.99 6.58
CA THR A 49 -5.03 28.79 7.34
C THR A 49 -5.95 27.62 6.97
N ASN A 50 -5.36 26.44 6.88
CA ASN A 50 -6.11 25.18 6.89
C ASN A 50 -5.83 24.46 8.20
N THR A 51 -6.86 23.87 8.80
CA THR A 51 -6.75 23.13 10.06
C THR A 51 -6.98 21.65 9.81
N TYR A 52 -6.09 20.82 10.32
CA TYR A 52 -6.16 19.37 10.24
C TYR A 52 -6.19 18.81 11.66
N GLN A 53 -7.15 17.94 11.94
CA GLN A 53 -7.20 17.19 13.19
C GLN A 53 -6.64 15.80 12.98
N PHE A 54 -5.68 15.43 13.83
CA PHE A 54 -5.16 14.09 13.95
C PHE A 54 -5.64 13.54 15.28
N THR A 55 -6.08 12.30 15.27
CA THR A 55 -6.44 11.55 16.47
C THR A 55 -5.47 10.39 16.62
N LYS A 56 -5.39 9.83 17.80
CA LYS A 56 -4.57 8.63 18.05
C LYS A 56 -4.86 7.52 17.04
N ASP A 57 -6.11 7.42 16.57
CA ASP A 57 -6.54 6.44 15.56
C ASP A 57 -6.12 6.81 14.13
N ASN A 58 -5.69 8.06 13.88
CA ASN A 58 -5.15 8.51 12.59
C ASN A 58 -3.63 8.33 12.48
N THR A 59 -2.99 7.85 13.53
CA THR A 59 -1.57 7.50 13.47
C THR A 59 -1.43 6.09 12.92
N ASP A 60 -0.49 5.89 12.01
CA ASP A 60 -0.05 4.56 11.55
C ASP A 60 0.64 3.75 12.68
N ASP A 61 0.60 4.22 13.94
CA ASP A 61 1.26 3.58 15.08
C ASP A 61 0.67 2.20 15.42
N ALA A 62 -0.56 1.92 15.00
CA ALA A 62 -1.16 0.58 15.10
C ALA A 62 -0.71 -0.36 13.96
N GLN A 63 -0.14 0.18 12.89
CA GLN A 63 0.21 -0.59 11.70
C GLN A 63 1.69 -0.48 11.40
N LYS A 64 2.42 -1.54 11.68
CA LYS A 64 3.85 -1.60 11.41
C LYS A 64 4.11 -2.29 10.06
N TYR A 65 4.88 -1.63 9.19
CA TYR A 65 5.35 -2.23 7.94
C TYR A 65 6.18 -3.48 8.19
N ILE A 66 5.81 -4.57 7.55
CA ILE A 66 6.56 -5.82 7.60
C ILE A 66 7.67 -5.74 6.56
N SER A 67 8.93 -5.78 7.03
CA SER A 67 10.09 -5.69 6.14
C SER A 67 10.08 -6.84 5.11
N ILE A 68 10.38 -6.52 3.85
CA ILE A 68 10.52 -7.49 2.76
C ILE A 68 11.52 -8.63 3.08
N LYS A 69 12.44 -8.41 4.01
CA LYS A 69 13.41 -9.44 4.46
C LYS A 69 12.73 -10.64 5.15
N HIS A 70 11.52 -10.44 5.65
CA HIS A 70 10.71 -11.45 6.32
C HIS A 70 9.66 -12.08 5.41
N LEU A 71 9.70 -11.76 4.11
CA LEU A 71 8.76 -12.23 3.11
C LEU A 71 9.44 -13.15 2.11
N SER A 72 8.75 -14.20 1.72
CA SER A 72 9.14 -15.09 0.62
C SER A 72 7.93 -15.42 -0.25
N ILE A 73 8.17 -15.74 -1.52
CA ILE A 73 7.13 -16.27 -2.40
C ILE A 73 7.02 -17.78 -2.15
N GLU A 74 5.88 -18.21 -1.61
CA GLU A 74 5.59 -19.62 -1.38
C GLU A 74 5.07 -20.28 -2.66
N LYS A 75 4.14 -19.60 -3.35
CA LYS A 75 3.51 -20.13 -4.55
C LYS A 75 3.03 -18.99 -5.45
N VAL A 76 3.01 -19.22 -6.73
CA VAL A 76 2.43 -18.32 -7.73
C VAL A 76 1.70 -19.14 -8.80
N SER A 77 0.64 -18.61 -9.36
CA SER A 77 -0.09 -19.28 -10.47
C SER A 77 0.83 -19.45 -11.70
N SER A 78 1.47 -18.37 -12.10
CA SER A 78 2.51 -18.34 -13.13
C SER A 78 3.32 -17.05 -13.05
N GLU A 79 4.43 -17.00 -13.80
CA GLU A 79 5.24 -15.79 -13.96
C GLU A 79 5.82 -15.71 -15.39
N GLN A 80 5.93 -14.50 -15.90
CA GLN A 80 6.47 -14.23 -17.23
C GLN A 80 8.01 -14.11 -17.17
N SER A 81 8.67 -15.23 -16.93
CA SER A 81 10.11 -15.29 -16.62
C SER A 81 11.01 -14.86 -17.76
N ASP A 82 10.62 -15.08 -19.03
CA ASP A 82 11.39 -14.66 -20.23
C ASP A 82 11.41 -13.13 -20.43
N LYS A 83 10.59 -12.39 -19.68
CA LYS A 83 10.58 -10.91 -19.61
C LYS A 83 11.18 -10.38 -18.31
N GLY A 84 11.53 -11.26 -17.37
CA GLY A 84 12.02 -10.87 -16.06
C GLY A 84 10.93 -10.48 -15.09
N ASP A 85 9.64 -10.73 -15.41
CA ASP A 85 8.49 -10.37 -14.59
C ASP A 85 8.19 -11.47 -13.56
N TYR A 86 9.17 -11.74 -12.69
CA TYR A 86 9.15 -12.80 -11.68
C TYR A 86 8.24 -12.46 -10.49
N ALA A 87 7.68 -13.48 -9.86
CA ALA A 87 6.86 -13.32 -8.64
C ALA A 87 7.61 -12.60 -7.51
N LYS A 88 8.90 -12.87 -7.33
CA LYS A 88 9.76 -12.22 -6.33
C LYS A 88 9.83 -10.69 -6.48
N ASN A 89 9.60 -10.17 -7.68
CA ASN A 89 9.60 -8.73 -7.92
C ASN A 89 8.47 -8.01 -7.18
N ALA A 90 7.38 -8.73 -6.87
CA ALA A 90 6.27 -8.16 -6.10
C ALA A 90 6.64 -7.87 -4.63
N ILE A 91 7.77 -8.39 -4.15
CA ILE A 91 8.25 -8.20 -2.76
C ILE A 91 9.73 -7.78 -2.71
N ASP A 92 10.29 -7.19 -3.77
CA ASP A 92 11.70 -6.78 -3.85
C ASP A 92 11.95 -5.32 -3.42
N GLY A 93 10.88 -4.56 -3.15
CA GLY A 93 10.95 -3.16 -2.76
C GLY A 93 11.25 -2.20 -3.91
N ASN A 94 11.21 -2.66 -5.16
CA ASN A 94 11.53 -1.87 -6.34
C ASN A 94 10.28 -1.65 -7.22
N ILE A 95 9.73 -0.45 -7.21
CA ILE A 95 8.54 -0.08 -7.99
C ILE A 95 8.72 -0.18 -9.52
N ASN A 96 9.96 -0.30 -10.01
CA ASN A 96 10.28 -0.38 -11.43
C ASN A 96 10.36 -1.82 -11.96
N THR A 97 10.33 -2.81 -11.08
CA THR A 97 10.18 -4.23 -11.40
C THR A 97 8.71 -4.63 -11.21
N LEU A 98 8.31 -5.79 -11.70
CA LEU A 98 6.95 -6.28 -11.45
C LEU A 98 6.89 -7.81 -11.57
N TRP A 99 5.91 -8.39 -10.91
CA TRP A 99 5.37 -9.69 -11.25
C TRP A 99 4.29 -9.54 -12.30
N HIS A 100 4.25 -10.46 -13.25
CA HIS A 100 3.15 -10.60 -14.20
C HIS A 100 2.93 -12.09 -14.48
N THR A 101 1.67 -12.53 -14.52
CA THR A 101 1.31 -13.87 -14.98
C THR A 101 1.73 -14.07 -16.45
N VAL A 102 1.79 -15.32 -16.93
CA VAL A 102 2.14 -15.58 -18.34
C VAL A 102 1.26 -14.79 -19.32
N TYR A 103 1.85 -14.29 -20.39
CA TYR A 103 1.19 -13.37 -21.32
C TYR A 103 0.18 -14.03 -22.25
N ASP A 104 0.06 -15.35 -22.21
CA ASP A 104 -0.98 -16.06 -22.98
C ASP A 104 -2.34 -16.04 -22.29
N GLY A 105 -2.41 -15.65 -21.00
CA GLY A 105 -3.64 -15.56 -20.23
C GLY A 105 -4.26 -16.93 -19.90
N SER A 106 -3.47 -18.01 -19.95
CA SER A 106 -3.95 -19.39 -19.78
C SER A 106 -4.26 -19.77 -18.32
N ASP A 107 -3.79 -18.97 -17.35
CA ASP A 107 -4.04 -19.25 -15.93
C ASP A 107 -5.52 -19.26 -15.59
N LYS A 108 -5.99 -20.34 -14.99
CA LYS A 108 -7.35 -20.44 -14.47
C LYS A 108 -7.54 -19.59 -13.22
N GLU A 109 -6.58 -19.63 -12.31
CA GLU A 109 -6.48 -18.76 -11.13
C GLU A 109 -5.25 -17.86 -11.32
N LYS A 110 -5.33 -16.60 -10.98
CA LYS A 110 -4.22 -15.65 -10.96
C LYS A 110 -3.96 -15.29 -9.51
N SER A 111 -2.96 -15.91 -8.93
CA SER A 111 -2.67 -15.76 -7.52
C SER A 111 -1.18 -15.71 -7.23
N ILE A 112 -0.85 -15.02 -6.14
CA ILE A 112 0.46 -15.01 -5.52
C ILE A 112 0.28 -15.31 -4.04
N THR A 113 1.08 -16.24 -3.53
CA THR A 113 1.12 -16.61 -2.11
C THR A 113 2.43 -16.17 -1.51
N ILE A 114 2.35 -15.32 -0.50
CA ILE A 114 3.47 -14.81 0.27
C ILE A 114 3.48 -15.54 1.62
N LYS A 115 4.66 -16.00 2.02
CA LYS A 115 4.93 -16.58 3.34
C LYS A 115 5.74 -15.61 4.17
N LEU A 116 5.36 -15.47 5.43
CA LEU A 116 6.07 -14.73 6.46
C LEU A 116 7.02 -15.68 7.23
N ASP A 117 8.16 -15.18 7.70
CA ASP A 117 9.08 -15.95 8.53
C ASP A 117 8.39 -16.45 9.81
N GLU A 118 7.55 -15.60 10.40
CA GLU A 118 6.76 -15.90 11.61
C GLU A 118 5.31 -15.41 11.43
N PRO A 119 4.34 -16.01 12.17
CA PRO A 119 2.96 -15.51 12.15
C PRO A 119 2.86 -14.08 12.71
N VAL A 120 2.09 -13.24 12.06
CA VAL A 120 1.81 -11.85 12.46
C VAL A 120 0.31 -11.61 12.54
N TYR A 121 -0.11 -10.52 13.17
CA TYR A 121 -1.47 -10.02 13.08
C TYR A 121 -1.58 -9.07 11.88
N LEU A 122 -1.90 -9.62 10.71
CA LEU A 122 -2.05 -8.83 9.47
C LEU A 122 -3.21 -7.84 9.63
N SER A 123 -2.95 -6.57 9.35
CA SER A 123 -3.96 -5.50 9.37
C SER A 123 -4.18 -4.86 8.00
N VAL A 124 -3.13 -4.75 7.16
CA VAL A 124 -3.24 -4.16 5.83
C VAL A 124 -2.40 -4.92 4.81
N LEU A 125 -2.98 -5.10 3.62
CA LEU A 125 -2.25 -5.40 2.39
C LEU A 125 -2.32 -4.17 1.47
N GLU A 126 -1.16 -3.66 1.04
CA GLU A 126 -1.07 -2.63 0.03
C GLU A 126 -0.59 -3.23 -1.29
N TYR A 127 -1.41 -3.07 -2.31
CA TYR A 127 -1.10 -3.43 -3.69
C TYR A 127 -0.63 -2.21 -4.47
N VAL A 128 0.56 -2.25 -5.04
CA VAL A 128 1.09 -1.23 -5.95
C VAL A 128 1.02 -1.78 -7.37
N PRO A 129 0.16 -1.21 -8.23
CA PRO A 129 0.04 -1.63 -9.62
C PRO A 129 1.33 -1.41 -10.40
N ARG A 130 1.49 -2.12 -11.51
CA ARG A 130 2.52 -1.76 -12.50
C ARG A 130 2.43 -0.30 -12.89
N GLN A 131 3.57 0.38 -12.98
CA GLN A 131 3.62 1.82 -13.21
C GLN A 131 3.37 2.19 -14.68
N VAL A 132 3.83 1.34 -15.60
CA VAL A 132 3.69 1.54 -17.05
C VAL A 132 2.83 0.43 -17.65
N GLY A 133 1.90 0.81 -18.54
CA GLY A 133 0.93 -0.10 -19.14
C GLY A 133 -0.23 -0.43 -18.18
N THR A 134 -1.19 -1.21 -18.65
CA THR A 134 -2.43 -1.51 -17.92
C THR A 134 -2.72 -3.00 -17.76
N ASN A 135 -2.11 -3.86 -18.59
CA ASN A 135 -2.38 -5.28 -18.59
C ASN A 135 -2.05 -5.92 -17.23
N GLY A 136 -3.03 -6.58 -16.64
CA GLY A 136 -2.90 -7.22 -15.36
C GLY A 136 -3.02 -6.29 -14.14
N ARG A 137 -3.28 -4.97 -14.30
CA ARG A 137 -3.69 -4.16 -13.16
C ARG A 137 -4.96 -4.73 -12.56
N ILE A 138 -4.93 -5.01 -11.27
CA ILE A 138 -6.03 -5.68 -10.57
C ILE A 138 -7.22 -4.73 -10.46
N LYS A 139 -8.42 -5.24 -10.81
CA LYS A 139 -9.69 -4.55 -10.65
C LYS A 139 -10.47 -5.12 -9.48
N ASP A 140 -10.58 -6.44 -9.42
CA ASP A 140 -11.27 -7.16 -8.36
C ASP A 140 -10.35 -8.26 -7.84
N ALA A 141 -10.35 -8.49 -6.52
CA ALA A 141 -9.46 -9.45 -5.88
C ALA A 141 -10.06 -10.01 -4.59
N ILE A 142 -9.53 -11.16 -4.16
CA ILE A 142 -9.83 -11.77 -2.87
C ILE A 142 -8.50 -11.98 -2.13
N LEU A 143 -8.49 -11.63 -0.87
CA LEU A 143 -7.40 -11.87 0.07
C LEU A 143 -7.75 -13.07 0.95
N TYR A 144 -6.93 -14.11 0.90
CA TYR A 144 -7.00 -15.25 1.79
C TYR A 144 -5.81 -15.25 2.74
N VAL A 145 -6.02 -15.78 3.93
CA VAL A 145 -5.01 -15.97 4.98
C VAL A 145 -5.00 -17.42 5.44
N SER A 146 -3.85 -17.87 5.93
CA SER A 146 -3.67 -19.23 6.45
C SER A 146 -2.53 -19.27 7.47
N ASP A 147 -2.65 -20.14 8.48
CA ASP A 147 -1.57 -20.40 9.45
C ASP A 147 -0.60 -21.49 8.97
N ASP A 148 -1.04 -22.40 8.10
CA ASP A 148 -0.30 -23.58 7.66
C ASP A 148 0.00 -23.64 6.17
N GLY A 149 -0.66 -22.77 5.36
CA GLY A 149 -0.55 -22.76 3.90
C GLY A 149 -1.44 -23.79 3.20
N GLU A 150 -2.24 -24.56 3.93
CA GLU A 150 -3.13 -25.60 3.42
C GLU A 150 -4.59 -25.21 3.55
N GLU A 151 -5.02 -24.83 4.76
CA GLU A 151 -6.39 -24.38 5.04
C GLU A 151 -6.48 -22.84 4.93
N TRP A 152 -7.40 -22.36 4.08
CA TRP A 152 -7.50 -20.95 3.71
C TRP A 152 -8.83 -20.33 4.16
N THR A 153 -8.73 -19.15 4.77
CA THR A 153 -9.88 -18.33 5.14
C THR A 153 -9.88 -17.03 4.33
N GLU A 154 -11.03 -16.66 3.77
CA GLU A 154 -11.20 -15.36 3.13
C GLU A 154 -11.16 -14.26 4.20
N ALA A 155 -10.19 -13.36 4.09
CA ALA A 155 -10.05 -12.22 4.98
C ALA A 155 -10.72 -10.95 4.42
N ALA A 156 -10.70 -10.77 3.10
CA ALA A 156 -11.36 -9.66 2.45
C ALA A 156 -11.60 -9.92 0.96
N SER A 157 -12.63 -9.27 0.40
CA SER A 157 -12.84 -9.18 -1.05
C SER A 157 -12.95 -7.72 -1.48
N ILE A 158 -12.39 -7.42 -2.66
CA ILE A 158 -12.30 -6.08 -3.21
C ILE A 158 -12.89 -6.07 -4.61
N SER A 159 -13.62 -5.02 -4.93
CA SER A 159 -14.15 -4.81 -6.27
C SER A 159 -14.01 -3.35 -6.73
N GLY A 160 -13.81 -3.17 -8.04
CA GLY A 160 -13.89 -1.87 -8.70
C GLY A 160 -12.68 -0.96 -8.50
N TRP A 161 -11.50 -1.49 -8.20
CA TRP A 161 -10.30 -0.65 -8.15
C TRP A 161 -10.05 0.05 -9.49
N LEU A 162 -9.70 1.34 -9.43
CA LEU A 162 -9.50 2.20 -10.60
C LEU A 162 -8.26 1.80 -11.40
N ASN A 163 -8.34 1.95 -12.72
CA ASN A 163 -7.21 1.73 -13.63
C ASN A 163 -6.22 2.90 -13.58
N ASN A 164 -5.42 2.95 -12.55
CA ASN A 164 -4.33 3.91 -12.40
C ASN A 164 -3.12 3.26 -11.70
N ALA A 165 -1.99 3.96 -11.63
CA ALA A 165 -0.76 3.47 -11.01
C ALA A 165 -0.68 3.74 -9.49
N GLN A 166 -1.69 4.36 -8.90
CA GLN A 166 -1.72 4.64 -7.46
C GLN A 166 -1.86 3.35 -6.64
N SER A 167 -1.21 3.29 -5.50
CA SER A 167 -1.35 2.18 -4.58
C SER A 167 -2.78 2.05 -4.05
N LYS A 168 -3.16 0.85 -3.66
CA LYS A 168 -4.48 0.48 -3.17
C LYS A 168 -4.32 -0.38 -1.93
N LYS A 169 -5.10 -0.09 -0.91
CA LYS A 169 -5.03 -0.80 0.37
C LYS A 169 -6.28 -1.65 0.60
N ILE A 170 -6.05 -2.85 1.11
CA ILE A 170 -7.05 -3.67 1.78
C ILE A 170 -6.79 -3.48 3.26
N ILE A 171 -7.71 -2.82 3.95
CA ILE A 171 -7.65 -2.61 5.40
C ILE A 171 -8.62 -3.62 6.00
N LEU A 172 -8.12 -4.53 6.83
CA LEU A 172 -8.94 -5.49 7.55
C LEU A 172 -9.67 -4.79 8.70
N GLN A 173 -10.93 -5.14 8.91
CA GLN A 173 -11.71 -4.57 10.02
C GLN A 173 -11.11 -4.97 11.37
N ASP A 174 -10.72 -6.24 11.48
CA ASP A 174 -9.98 -6.79 12.61
C ASP A 174 -8.70 -7.41 12.06
N SER A 175 -7.58 -7.25 12.78
CA SER A 175 -6.33 -7.88 12.41
C SER A 175 -6.45 -9.42 12.53
N VAL A 176 -5.85 -10.14 11.59
CA VAL A 176 -5.94 -11.59 11.53
C VAL A 176 -4.56 -12.21 11.69
N LYS A 177 -4.41 -13.12 12.66
CA LYS A 177 -3.19 -13.89 12.81
C LYS A 177 -2.98 -14.81 11.63
N THR A 178 -1.82 -14.71 10.98
CA THR A 178 -1.53 -15.50 9.78
C THR A 178 -0.04 -15.61 9.52
N GLN A 179 0.39 -16.68 8.87
CA GLN A 179 1.75 -16.84 8.34
C GLN A 179 1.77 -16.88 6.81
N TYR A 180 0.65 -17.18 6.17
CA TYR A 180 0.56 -17.25 4.70
C TYR A 180 -0.57 -16.35 4.21
N ILE A 181 -0.28 -15.63 3.14
CA ILE A 181 -1.20 -14.67 2.54
C ILE A 181 -1.31 -15.00 1.06
N LYS A 182 -2.53 -15.32 0.58
CA LYS A 182 -2.79 -15.57 -0.85
C LYS A 182 -3.67 -14.46 -1.40
N PHE A 183 -3.14 -13.77 -2.41
CA PHE A 183 -3.83 -12.69 -3.10
C PHE A 183 -4.27 -13.18 -4.47
N VAL A 184 -5.58 -13.28 -4.69
CA VAL A 184 -6.21 -13.84 -5.88
C VAL A 184 -6.85 -12.71 -6.68
N THR A 185 -6.41 -12.53 -7.93
CA THR A 185 -7.02 -11.60 -8.88
C THR A 185 -8.23 -12.27 -9.54
N THR A 186 -9.41 -11.70 -9.35
CA THR A 186 -10.65 -12.21 -9.97
C THR A 186 -11.01 -11.46 -11.25
N SER A 187 -10.63 -10.20 -11.37
CA SER A 187 -10.67 -9.46 -12.63
C SER A 187 -9.56 -8.41 -12.73
N ASN A 188 -9.22 -8.02 -13.94
CA ASN A 188 -8.13 -7.08 -14.22
C ASN A 188 -8.48 -6.09 -15.31
N TRP A 189 -7.71 -5.01 -15.37
CA TRP A 189 -7.68 -4.06 -16.47
C TRP A 189 -6.67 -4.51 -17.53
N GLY A 190 -6.89 -4.12 -18.79
CA GLY A 190 -5.99 -4.41 -19.90
C GLY A 190 -6.71 -4.61 -21.22
N ASP A 191 -6.13 -5.44 -22.07
CA ASP A 191 -6.57 -5.69 -23.47
C ASP A 191 -7.66 -6.75 -23.61
N GLY A 192 -8.39 -7.04 -22.55
CA GLY A 192 -9.47 -8.05 -22.51
C GLY A 192 -9.02 -9.46 -22.19
N ARG A 193 -7.70 -9.71 -22.07
CA ARG A 193 -7.16 -10.97 -21.59
C ARG A 193 -7.09 -10.98 -20.06
N SER A 194 -7.03 -12.17 -19.50
CA SER A 194 -7.05 -12.40 -18.06
C SER A 194 -5.62 -12.53 -17.50
N PHE A 195 -5.17 -11.52 -16.75
CA PHE A 195 -3.83 -11.43 -16.18
C PHE A 195 -3.86 -10.99 -14.72
N ALA A 196 -2.73 -11.11 -14.05
CA ALA A 196 -2.40 -10.38 -12.83
C ALA A 196 -1.01 -9.78 -12.94
N SER A 197 -0.81 -8.59 -12.39
CA SER A 197 0.51 -7.98 -12.23
C SER A 197 0.57 -7.14 -10.96
N ALA A 198 1.73 -7.07 -10.35
CA ALA A 198 2.01 -6.23 -9.19
C ALA A 198 3.43 -5.70 -9.26
N ALA A 199 3.62 -4.39 -9.11
CA ALA A 199 4.94 -3.82 -8.90
C ALA A 199 5.41 -4.07 -7.47
N MET A 200 4.51 -3.89 -6.47
CA MET A 200 4.80 -4.28 -5.09
C MET A 200 3.55 -4.77 -4.39
N ILE A 201 3.76 -5.63 -3.40
CA ILE A 201 2.79 -6.01 -2.37
C ILE A 201 3.46 -5.75 -1.04
N ASN A 202 2.95 -4.79 -0.29
CA ASN A 202 3.41 -4.45 1.04
C ASN A 202 2.40 -4.97 2.07
N LEU A 203 2.92 -5.43 3.19
CA LEU A 203 2.12 -5.97 4.29
C LEU A 203 2.38 -5.16 5.56
N TYR A 204 1.34 -4.99 6.36
CA TYR A 204 1.42 -4.28 7.63
C TYR A 204 0.77 -5.12 8.72
N GLU A 205 1.46 -5.22 9.84
CA GLU A 205 0.96 -5.88 11.06
C GLU A 205 0.33 -4.87 12.02
N ASP A 206 -0.61 -5.34 12.80
CA ASP A 206 -1.13 -4.65 13.97
C ASP A 206 -0.16 -4.90 15.14
N THR A 207 0.20 -3.86 15.86
CA THR A 207 1.13 -3.93 17.00
C THR A 207 0.43 -3.75 18.36
N THR A 208 -0.91 -3.65 18.38
CA THR A 208 -1.70 -3.47 19.62
C THR A 208 -2.12 -4.78 20.28
#